data_9656f3b44ac5cde03f6ffd8d77ce3878
#
_entry.id   9656f3b44ac5cde03f6ffd8d77ce3878
#
_cell.length_a   1.000
_cell.length_b   1.000
_cell.length_c   1.000
_cell.angle_alpha   90.00
_cell.angle_beta   90.00
_cell.angle_gamma   90.00
#
_symmetry.space_group_name_H-M   'P 1'
#
loop_
_entity.id
_entity.type
_entity.pdbx_description
1 polymer ?
#
loop_
_entity_poly.entity_id
_entity_poly.type
_entity_poly.pdbx_seq_one_letter_code
_entity_poly.pdbx_strand_id
1 'polypeptide(L)'
;TNLAGLLMQEEVPYRAAKVLVAGFKAEAIEREASTLQSLGQAWQLSQEVDNAIDAFEEAAKLADDGKIYERLSYLYLEDDQYERCVDSANGALDKGGLRKAQSVHIVKGMCHYNLDKLSAARDAFVQCRRVARRADDKPNQRTCGQWITFIDRETARLKQLAAAG
;
A
#
# COMPACT_ATOMS: atom_id res chain seq x y z
N THR A 1 26.54 -0.27 -4.04
CA THR A 1 25.47 -0.83 -3.13
C THR A 1 25.95 -0.90 -1.69
N ASN A 2 27.20 -1.29 -1.40
CA ASN A 2 27.70 -1.40 -0.03
C ASN A 2 27.66 -0.09 0.76
N LEU A 3 28.00 1.05 0.15
CA LEU A 3 28.00 2.34 0.82
C LEU A 3 26.58 2.78 1.20
N ALA A 4 25.61 2.61 0.31
CA ALA A 4 24.21 2.92 0.61
C ALA A 4 23.66 2.04 1.74
N GLY A 5 23.99 0.76 1.76
CA GLY A 5 23.61 -0.17 2.83
C GLY A 5 24.22 0.22 4.18
N LEU A 6 25.50 0.61 4.22
CA LEU A 6 26.16 1.13 5.40
C LEU A 6 25.49 2.40 5.93
N LEU A 7 25.19 3.36 5.05
CA LEU A 7 24.53 4.61 5.44
C LEU A 7 23.09 4.37 5.96
N MET A 8 22.39 3.34 5.49
CA MET A 8 21.11 2.93 6.03
C MET A 8 21.24 2.36 7.45
N GLN A 9 22.31 1.63 7.73
CA GLN A 9 22.62 1.05 9.03
C GLN A 9 23.01 2.11 10.08
N GLU A 10 23.73 3.17 9.64
CA GLU A 10 24.17 4.30 10.48
C GLU A 10 23.09 5.39 10.64
N GLU A 11 21.82 5.07 10.31
CA GLU A 11 20.68 6.00 10.40
C GLU A 11 20.87 7.33 9.62
N VAL A 12 21.52 7.28 8.46
CA VAL A 12 21.69 8.42 7.56
C VAL A 12 20.95 8.16 6.23
N PRO A 13 19.62 7.92 6.27
CA PRO A 13 18.87 7.44 5.10
C PRO A 13 18.89 8.43 3.93
N TYR A 14 18.89 9.74 4.19
CA TYR A 14 18.98 10.75 3.14
C TYR A 14 20.28 10.63 2.32
N ARG A 15 21.41 10.40 2.98
CA ARG A 15 22.70 10.19 2.29
C ARG A 15 22.70 8.88 1.50
N ALA A 16 22.09 7.82 2.04
CA ALA A 16 21.93 6.55 1.32
C ALA A 16 21.15 6.75 0.02
N ALA A 17 20.03 7.47 0.07
CA ALA A 17 19.24 7.82 -1.11
C ALA A 17 20.05 8.61 -2.13
N LYS A 18 20.78 9.64 -1.72
CA LYS A 18 21.66 10.43 -2.60
C LYS A 18 22.75 9.58 -3.26
N VAL A 19 23.35 8.62 -2.56
CA VAL A 19 24.35 7.71 -3.12
C VAL A 19 23.72 6.81 -4.18
N LEU A 20 22.51 6.26 -3.94
CA LEU A 20 21.80 5.45 -4.93
C LEU A 20 21.44 6.27 -6.17
N VAL A 21 20.90 7.49 -6.00
CA VAL A 21 20.59 8.39 -7.12
C VAL A 21 21.84 8.70 -7.94
N ALA A 22 22.96 9.04 -7.29
CA ALA A 22 24.23 9.29 -7.98
C ALA A 22 24.74 8.04 -8.72
N GLY A 23 24.60 6.85 -8.11
CA GLY A 23 24.99 5.58 -8.72
C GLY A 23 24.16 5.25 -9.96
N PHE A 24 22.85 5.49 -9.95
CA PHE A 24 21.98 5.34 -11.10
C PHE A 24 22.35 6.34 -12.23
N LYS A 25 22.60 7.60 -11.86
CA LYS A 25 22.98 8.64 -12.84
C LYS A 25 24.33 8.33 -13.51
N ALA A 26 25.26 7.73 -12.78
CA ALA A 26 26.58 7.33 -13.29
C ALA A 26 26.57 5.96 -13.98
N GLU A 27 25.40 5.31 -14.11
CA GLU A 27 25.25 3.94 -14.62
C GLU A 27 26.12 2.90 -13.87
N ALA A 28 26.53 3.24 -12.64
CA ALA A 28 27.33 2.38 -11.77
C ALA A 28 26.47 1.38 -10.97
N ILE A 29 25.15 1.60 -10.93
CA ILE A 29 24.15 0.73 -10.26
C ILE A 29 23.03 0.51 -11.27
N GLU A 30 22.64 -0.76 -11.45
CA GLU A 30 21.48 -1.11 -12.28
C GLU A 30 20.16 -0.76 -11.58
N ARG A 31 19.18 -0.29 -12.38
CA ARG A 31 17.83 0.03 -11.92
C ARG A 31 16.99 -1.25 -11.86
N GLU A 32 17.20 -2.03 -10.84
CA GLU A 32 16.45 -3.25 -10.54
C GLU A 32 15.41 -3.00 -9.47
N ALA A 33 14.42 -3.89 -9.36
CA ALA A 33 13.39 -3.81 -8.32
C ALA A 33 13.99 -3.69 -6.90
N SER A 34 15.06 -4.42 -6.61
CA SER A 34 15.74 -4.44 -5.31
C SER A 34 16.47 -3.12 -4.99
N THR A 35 17.18 -2.55 -5.96
CA THR A 35 17.93 -1.28 -5.79
C THR A 35 16.98 -0.08 -5.71
N LEU A 36 15.93 -0.09 -6.52
CA LEU A 36 14.86 0.93 -6.47
C LEU A 36 14.04 0.83 -5.19
N GLN A 37 13.77 -0.39 -4.69
CA GLN A 37 13.13 -0.57 -3.39
C GLN A 37 14.00 -0.01 -2.26
N SER A 38 15.32 -0.22 -2.31
CA SER A 38 16.27 0.36 -1.34
C SER A 38 16.28 1.88 -1.39
N LEU A 39 16.19 2.47 -2.60
CA LEU A 39 16.05 3.92 -2.78
C LEU A 39 14.73 4.44 -2.15
N GLY A 40 13.61 3.78 -2.45
CA GLY A 40 12.32 4.14 -1.88
C GLY A 40 12.30 4.05 -0.35
N GLN A 41 12.94 3.02 0.23
CA GLN A 41 13.08 2.90 1.68
C GLN A 41 13.92 4.03 2.27
N ALA A 42 15.03 4.40 1.63
CA ALA A 42 15.89 5.48 2.09
C ALA A 42 15.15 6.83 2.07
N TRP A 43 14.39 7.11 1.01
CA TRP A 43 13.56 8.30 0.93
C TRP A 43 12.43 8.29 1.98
N GLN A 44 11.75 7.16 2.19
CA GLN A 44 10.70 7.06 3.20
C GLN A 44 11.23 7.30 4.62
N LEU A 45 12.39 6.73 4.97
CA LEU A 45 13.03 6.96 6.27
C LEU A 45 13.49 8.40 6.44
N SER A 46 13.73 9.12 5.33
CA SER A 46 14.07 10.56 5.32
C SER A 46 12.85 11.47 5.31
N GLN A 47 11.64 10.91 5.36
CA GLN A 47 10.36 11.64 5.26
C GLN A 47 10.17 12.36 3.90
N GLU A 48 10.89 11.94 2.88
CA GLU A 48 10.77 12.42 1.50
C GLU A 48 9.74 11.55 0.75
N VAL A 49 8.46 11.77 1.07
CA VAL A 49 7.36 10.87 0.67
C VAL A 49 7.21 10.79 -0.85
N ASP A 50 7.25 11.93 -1.56
CA ASP A 50 7.11 11.96 -3.03
C ASP A 50 8.22 11.17 -3.71
N ASN A 51 9.48 11.40 -3.29
CA ASN A 51 10.63 10.67 -3.82
C ASN A 51 10.55 9.16 -3.51
N ALA A 52 10.00 8.79 -2.35
CA ALA A 52 9.78 7.39 -1.99
C ALA A 52 8.74 6.73 -2.88
N ILE A 53 7.63 7.42 -3.14
CA ILE A 53 6.56 6.95 -4.03
C ILE A 53 7.11 6.70 -5.43
N ASP A 54 7.81 7.68 -6.04
CA ASP A 54 8.39 7.55 -7.37
C ASP A 54 9.31 6.32 -7.49
N ALA A 55 10.20 6.14 -6.50
CA ALA A 55 11.11 5.00 -6.47
C ALA A 55 10.37 3.66 -6.30
N PHE A 56 9.35 3.60 -5.44
CA PHE A 56 8.54 2.39 -5.27
C PHE A 56 7.66 2.10 -6.46
N GLU A 57 7.13 3.10 -7.17
CA GLU A 57 6.35 2.88 -8.41
C GLU A 57 7.20 2.22 -9.50
N GLU A 58 8.43 2.70 -9.68
CA GLU A 58 9.36 2.09 -10.63
C GLU A 58 9.72 0.67 -10.19
N ALA A 59 10.05 0.49 -8.92
CA ALA A 59 10.37 -0.82 -8.36
C ALA A 59 9.22 -1.82 -8.50
N ALA A 60 7.97 -1.39 -8.27
CA ALA A 60 6.79 -2.24 -8.33
C ALA A 60 6.52 -2.78 -9.74
N LYS A 61 6.85 -2.02 -10.79
CA LYS A 61 6.72 -2.46 -12.18
C LYS A 61 7.68 -3.61 -12.49
N LEU A 62 8.89 -3.56 -11.92
CA LEU A 62 9.97 -4.53 -12.17
C LEU A 62 9.89 -5.75 -11.22
N ALA A 63 9.22 -5.64 -10.09
CA ALA A 63 9.12 -6.71 -9.10
C ALA A 63 8.26 -7.88 -9.59
N ASP A 64 8.64 -9.10 -9.21
CA ASP A 64 7.91 -10.33 -9.57
C ASP A 64 6.67 -10.56 -8.69
N ASP A 65 6.62 -9.97 -7.50
CA ASP A 65 5.53 -10.10 -6.53
C ASP A 65 4.88 -8.76 -6.18
N GLY A 66 3.76 -8.83 -5.47
CA GLY A 66 2.94 -7.67 -5.11
C GLY A 66 3.39 -6.87 -3.89
N LYS A 67 4.50 -7.23 -3.23
CA LYS A 67 4.89 -6.61 -1.94
C LYS A 67 5.20 -5.11 -2.03
N ILE A 68 5.77 -4.65 -3.14
CA ILE A 68 6.06 -3.22 -3.32
C ILE A 68 4.76 -2.46 -3.60
N TYR A 69 3.84 -3.04 -4.39
CA TYR A 69 2.50 -2.48 -4.56
C TYR A 69 1.71 -2.45 -3.24
N GLU A 70 1.83 -3.50 -2.39
CA GLU A 70 1.26 -3.47 -1.04
C GLU A 70 1.77 -2.25 -0.27
N ARG A 71 3.09 -1.99 -0.27
CA ARG A 71 3.69 -0.83 0.39
C ARG A 71 3.18 0.49 -0.18
N LEU A 72 3.11 0.62 -1.50
CA LEU A 72 2.55 1.79 -2.17
C LEU A 72 1.11 2.05 -1.74
N SER A 73 0.28 1.02 -1.60
CA SER A 73 -1.11 1.19 -1.18
C SER A 73 -1.23 1.81 0.22
N TYR A 74 -0.32 1.48 1.14
CA TYR A 74 -0.26 2.14 2.46
C TYR A 74 0.20 3.59 2.35
N LEU A 75 1.25 3.87 1.58
CA LEU A 75 1.76 5.24 1.39
C LEU A 75 0.68 6.15 0.79
N TYR A 76 -0.03 5.68 -0.24
CA TYR A 76 -1.12 6.44 -0.84
C TYR A 76 -2.32 6.63 0.09
N LEU A 77 -2.61 5.65 0.97
CA LEU A 77 -3.63 5.82 2.00
C LEU A 77 -3.23 6.90 3.02
N GLU A 78 -1.97 6.92 3.44
CA GLU A 78 -1.43 7.91 4.38
C GLU A 78 -1.35 9.33 3.78
N ASP A 79 -1.19 9.42 2.46
CA ASP A 79 -1.09 10.67 1.70
C ASP A 79 -2.43 11.09 1.07
N ASP A 80 -3.54 10.51 1.49
CA ASP A 80 -4.90 10.79 1.03
C ASP A 80 -5.11 10.62 -0.50
N GLN A 81 -4.20 9.93 -1.19
CA GLN A 81 -4.29 9.61 -2.62
C GLN A 81 -5.10 8.32 -2.84
N TYR A 82 -6.38 8.35 -2.54
CA TYR A 82 -7.21 7.15 -2.41
C TYR A 82 -7.41 6.36 -3.70
N GLU A 83 -7.50 7.01 -4.88
CA GLU A 83 -7.56 6.32 -6.17
C GLU A 83 -6.29 5.51 -6.42
N ARG A 84 -5.12 6.14 -6.25
CA ARG A 84 -3.81 5.48 -6.43
C ARG A 84 -3.60 4.36 -5.39
N CYS A 85 -4.15 4.55 -4.18
CA CYS A 85 -4.19 3.50 -3.17
C CYS A 85 -4.95 2.27 -3.66
N VAL A 86 -6.15 2.44 -4.24
CA VAL A 86 -6.96 1.35 -4.79
C VAL A 86 -6.21 0.65 -5.93
N ASP A 87 -5.60 1.41 -6.85
CA ASP A 87 -4.86 0.85 -7.98
C ASP A 87 -3.65 0.04 -7.52
N SER A 88 -2.90 0.56 -6.53
CA SER A 88 -1.77 -0.16 -5.94
C SER A 88 -2.22 -1.41 -5.18
N ALA A 89 -3.32 -1.33 -4.43
CA ALA A 89 -3.88 -2.50 -3.77
C ALA A 89 -4.33 -3.59 -4.77
N ASN A 90 -4.89 -3.21 -5.92
CA ASN A 90 -5.20 -4.13 -7.00
C ASN A 90 -3.93 -4.77 -7.56
N GLY A 91 -2.92 -3.97 -7.91
CA GLY A 91 -1.63 -4.46 -8.40
C GLY A 91 -0.95 -5.43 -7.43
N ALA A 92 -1.05 -5.16 -6.12
CA ALA A 92 -0.54 -6.07 -5.10
C ALA A 92 -1.26 -7.43 -5.11
N LEU A 93 -2.58 -7.42 -5.18
CA LEU A 93 -3.40 -8.63 -5.19
C LEU A 93 -3.22 -9.44 -6.48
N ASP A 94 -3.10 -8.76 -7.62
CA ASP A 94 -2.94 -9.39 -8.94
C ASP A 94 -1.57 -10.06 -9.08
N LYS A 95 -0.49 -9.41 -8.65
CA LYS A 95 0.86 -10.00 -8.64
C LYS A 95 1.01 -11.08 -7.58
N GLY A 96 0.29 -10.99 -6.47
CA GLY A 96 0.33 -12.00 -5.40
C GLY A 96 1.65 -12.02 -4.63
N GLY A 97 2.01 -13.19 -4.06
CA GLY A 97 3.22 -13.33 -3.23
C GLY A 97 3.15 -12.61 -1.88
N LEU A 98 1.97 -12.21 -1.45
CA LEU A 98 1.72 -11.45 -0.23
C LEU A 98 1.68 -12.35 1.00
N ARG A 99 2.30 -11.91 2.09
CA ARG A 99 2.23 -12.63 3.37
C ARG A 99 0.84 -12.60 3.98
N LYS A 100 0.13 -11.48 3.84
CA LYS A 100 -1.18 -11.21 4.44
C LYS A 100 -2.08 -10.46 3.45
N ALA A 101 -2.54 -11.14 2.41
CA ALA A 101 -3.43 -10.53 1.41
C ALA A 101 -4.69 -9.89 2.03
N GLN A 102 -5.16 -10.38 3.20
CA GLN A 102 -6.25 -9.77 3.94
C GLN A 102 -5.95 -8.32 4.36
N SER A 103 -4.70 -7.97 4.67
CA SER A 103 -4.31 -6.59 5.01
C SER A 103 -4.46 -5.65 3.83
N VAL A 104 -4.09 -6.10 2.63
CA VAL A 104 -4.28 -5.32 1.40
C VAL A 104 -5.76 -5.07 1.11
N HIS A 105 -6.63 -6.08 1.35
CA HIS A 105 -8.08 -5.89 1.23
C HIS A 105 -8.63 -4.87 2.26
N ILE A 106 -8.04 -4.78 3.47
CA ILE A 106 -8.41 -3.73 4.45
C ILE A 106 -8.07 -2.35 3.89
N VAL A 107 -6.82 -2.15 3.44
CA VAL A 107 -6.38 -0.88 2.86
C VAL A 107 -7.27 -0.47 1.69
N LYS A 108 -7.50 -1.39 0.76
CA LYS A 108 -8.40 -1.17 -0.39
C LYS A 108 -9.81 -0.75 0.06
N GLY A 109 -10.35 -1.41 1.09
CA GLY A 109 -11.65 -1.07 1.65
C GLY A 109 -11.68 0.33 2.26
N MET A 110 -10.63 0.71 2.98
CA MET A 110 -10.49 2.05 3.57
C MET A 110 -10.40 3.12 2.47
N CYS A 111 -9.61 2.89 1.42
CA CYS A 111 -9.50 3.84 0.31
C CYS A 111 -10.83 4.00 -0.44
N HIS A 112 -11.57 2.91 -0.70
CA HIS A 112 -12.90 3.01 -1.26
C HIS A 112 -13.88 3.75 -0.35
N TYR A 113 -13.78 3.56 0.97
CA TYR A 113 -14.62 4.28 1.92
C TYR A 113 -14.36 5.79 1.90
N ASN A 114 -13.09 6.21 1.86
CA ASN A 114 -12.71 7.63 1.77
C ASN A 114 -13.09 8.25 0.40
N LEU A 115 -13.31 7.44 -0.62
CA LEU A 115 -13.86 7.86 -1.92
C LEU A 115 -15.40 7.86 -1.96
N ASP A 116 -16.07 7.69 -0.84
CA ASP A 116 -17.54 7.53 -0.75
C ASP A 116 -18.11 6.35 -1.57
N LYS A 117 -17.25 5.42 -1.99
CA LYS A 117 -17.62 4.21 -2.74
C LYS A 117 -18.02 3.08 -1.80
N LEU A 118 -19.11 3.26 -1.03
CA LEU A 118 -19.50 2.38 0.07
C LEU A 118 -19.70 0.91 -0.37
N SER A 119 -20.26 0.67 -1.56
CA SER A 119 -20.44 -0.69 -2.09
C SER A 119 -19.09 -1.36 -2.33
N ALA A 120 -18.14 -0.70 -3.00
CA ALA A 120 -16.81 -1.23 -3.27
C ALA A 120 -15.99 -1.41 -1.98
N ALA A 121 -16.13 -0.50 -1.02
CA ALA A 121 -15.53 -0.64 0.30
C ALA A 121 -16.04 -1.91 1.01
N ARG A 122 -17.36 -2.11 1.03
CA ARG A 122 -17.98 -3.31 1.60
C ARG A 122 -17.46 -4.59 0.96
N ASP A 123 -17.38 -4.63 -0.37
CA ASP A 123 -16.88 -5.79 -1.11
C ASP A 123 -15.43 -6.11 -0.77
N ALA A 124 -14.57 -5.09 -0.65
CA ALA A 124 -13.19 -5.26 -0.22
C ALA A 124 -13.11 -5.87 1.19
N PHE A 125 -13.92 -5.41 2.15
CA PHE A 125 -13.96 -5.99 3.50
C PHE A 125 -14.57 -7.38 3.55
N VAL A 126 -15.50 -7.73 2.66
CA VAL A 126 -16.00 -9.10 2.50
C VAL A 126 -14.88 -10.03 2.02
N GLN A 127 -14.08 -9.61 1.02
CA GLN A 127 -12.91 -10.36 0.56
C GLN A 127 -11.87 -10.49 1.68
N CYS A 128 -11.58 -9.41 2.41
CA CYS A 128 -10.71 -9.45 3.59
C CYS A 128 -11.15 -10.56 4.56
N ARG A 129 -12.42 -10.55 4.97
CA ARG A 129 -12.94 -11.55 5.92
C ARG A 129 -12.83 -12.96 5.39
N ARG A 130 -13.05 -13.17 4.07
CA ARG A 130 -12.92 -14.46 3.41
C ARG A 130 -11.48 -14.97 3.44
N VAL A 131 -10.51 -14.13 3.08
CA VAL A 131 -9.08 -14.46 3.08
C VAL A 131 -8.58 -14.70 4.51
N ALA A 132 -8.92 -13.84 5.45
CA ALA A 132 -8.57 -13.97 6.86
C ALA A 132 -9.12 -15.26 7.48
N ARG A 133 -10.35 -15.69 7.09
CA ARG A 133 -10.92 -16.97 7.53
C ARG A 133 -10.11 -18.16 7.05
N ARG A 134 -9.67 -18.15 5.79
CA ARG A 134 -8.83 -19.24 5.22
C ARG A 134 -7.46 -19.33 5.87
N ALA A 135 -6.93 -18.18 6.32
CA ALA A 135 -5.65 -18.07 7.01
C ALA A 135 -5.74 -18.27 8.53
N ASP A 136 -6.92 -18.56 9.08
CA ASP A 136 -7.23 -18.58 10.53
C ASP A 136 -6.82 -17.31 11.28
N ASP A 137 -6.80 -16.16 10.57
CA ASP A 137 -6.48 -14.85 11.13
C ASP A 137 -7.71 -14.24 11.81
N LYS A 138 -8.01 -14.66 13.03
CA LYS A 138 -9.18 -14.22 13.80
C LYS A 138 -9.22 -12.71 14.06
N PRO A 139 -8.09 -12.02 14.35
CA PRO A 139 -8.09 -10.57 14.48
C PRO A 139 -8.62 -9.86 13.24
N ASN A 140 -8.08 -10.17 12.05
CA ASN A 140 -8.53 -9.56 10.81
C ASN A 140 -9.94 -9.99 10.39
N GLN A 141 -10.38 -11.23 10.69
CA GLN A 141 -11.77 -11.63 10.50
C GLN A 141 -12.73 -10.70 11.26
N ARG A 142 -12.39 -10.37 12.53
CA ARG A 142 -13.18 -9.47 13.38
C ARG A 142 -13.19 -8.05 12.83
N THR A 143 -12.00 -7.50 12.52
CA THR A 143 -11.85 -6.15 11.96
C THR A 143 -12.66 -5.97 10.69
N CYS A 144 -12.55 -6.90 9.73
CA CYS A 144 -13.31 -6.82 8.48
C CYS A 144 -14.82 -6.99 8.70
N GLY A 145 -15.22 -7.82 9.67
CA GLY A 145 -16.63 -7.95 10.07
C GLY A 145 -17.20 -6.65 10.65
N GLN A 146 -16.44 -5.94 11.49
CA GLN A 146 -16.83 -4.64 12.04
C GLN A 146 -17.00 -3.58 10.95
N TRP A 147 -16.08 -3.50 10.00
CA TRP A 147 -16.18 -2.58 8.86
C TRP A 147 -17.42 -2.87 8.00
N ILE A 148 -17.72 -4.14 7.70
CA ILE A 148 -18.93 -4.52 6.95
C ILE A 148 -20.17 -4.03 7.69
N THR A 149 -20.26 -4.29 8.99
CA THR A 149 -21.42 -3.84 9.79
C THR A 149 -21.55 -2.32 9.83
N PHE A 150 -20.43 -1.61 9.95
CA PHE A 150 -20.39 -0.16 9.93
C PHE A 150 -20.90 0.40 8.59
N ILE A 151 -20.40 -0.12 7.46
CA ILE A 151 -20.79 0.33 6.12
C ILE A 151 -22.28 0.02 5.86
N ASP A 152 -22.77 -1.15 6.30
CA ASP A 152 -24.19 -1.52 6.14
C ASP A 152 -25.10 -0.53 6.88
N ARG A 153 -24.73 -0.10 8.11
CA ARG A 153 -25.46 0.91 8.87
C ARG A 153 -25.42 2.28 8.19
N GLU A 154 -24.24 2.69 7.71
CA GLU A 154 -24.07 3.98 7.05
C GLU A 154 -24.86 4.03 5.74
N THR A 155 -24.84 2.95 4.95
CA THR A 155 -25.65 2.84 3.73
C THR A 155 -27.15 2.92 4.03
N ALA A 156 -27.62 2.29 5.12
CA ALA A 156 -29.03 2.36 5.52
C ALA A 156 -29.40 3.78 5.96
N ARG A 157 -28.53 4.44 6.73
CA ARG A 157 -28.71 5.84 7.16
C ARG A 157 -28.85 6.79 5.96
N LEU A 158 -27.95 6.69 5.00
CA LEU A 158 -27.99 7.54 3.79
C LEU A 158 -29.24 7.30 2.97
N LYS A 159 -29.71 6.06 2.83
CA LYS A 159 -30.98 5.74 2.15
C LYS A 159 -32.18 6.36 2.85
N GLN A 160 -32.22 6.36 4.18
CA GLN A 160 -33.29 6.97 4.95
C GLN A 160 -33.31 8.50 4.78
N LEU A 161 -32.15 9.15 4.78
CA LEU A 161 -32.03 10.59 4.56
C LEU A 161 -32.51 10.97 3.16
N ALA A 162 -32.11 10.22 2.14
CA ALA A 162 -32.53 10.45 0.76
C ALA A 162 -34.04 10.22 0.51
N ALA A 163 -34.70 9.40 1.36
CA ALA A 163 -36.13 9.16 1.29
C ALA A 163 -36.97 10.19 2.08
N ALA A 164 -36.33 11.00 2.92
CA ALA A 164 -36.99 11.98 3.78
C ALA A 164 -36.93 13.43 3.24
N GLY A 165 -36.13 13.68 2.19
CA GLY A 165 -36.00 14.98 1.50
C GLY A 165 -36.60 14.94 0.13
#